data_fd12aab2e5a0220f3cb9085029eafe1f
#
_entry.id   fd12aab2e5a0220f3cb9085029eafe1f
#
_cell.length_a   1.000
_cell.length_b   1.000
_cell.length_c   1.000
_cell.angle_alpha   90.00
_cell.angle_beta   90.00
_cell.angle_gamma   90.00
#
_symmetry.space_group_name_H-M   'P 1'
#
loop_
_entity.id
_entity.type
_entity.pdbx_description
1 polymer ?
#
loop_
_entity_poly.entity_id
_entity_poly.type
_entity_poly.pdbx_seq_one_letter_code
_entity_poly.pdbx_strand_id
1 'polypeptide(L)'
;MPLTYETSGVDYGPLDAFKRACQREAAATAGALACHGLREPRGIRGDSAYLIETPDEFLAHVEEGLGTKNLVADAMLELTGKSYYANIGIDTVATIVNDLATTGALPVSVAMHAAVGDAAWFSATSRGEDLARGFAQGCRASEAVWGGGETPALRGIVDPKTIVLAGSAIGRIRPKNLRILGDVADGDAIVLLASSGVQTNGLTLCRALASRLPQGYLTPMDDGRSYGEGLLDPSAIYVPFIAQCQRLGIRLKYAVHITGHGWRKLMRLAEPFVYRLKEIGAVPAVFKFIQKNGPVDLREAYATFNMGAGFAVYVSPSDIEACLQAAKSVGIKAWLGGAVQKEGNRKAVEILPLGITFEEDTLQVR
;
A
#
# COMPACT_ATOMS: atom_id res chain seq x y z
N MET A 1 -23.64 -16.15 5.41
CA MET A 1 -23.71 -14.86 4.70
C MET A 1 -22.34 -14.61 4.07
N PRO A 2 -22.26 -14.03 2.88
CA PRO A 2 -20.99 -13.67 2.26
C PRO A 2 -20.21 -12.70 3.17
N LEU A 3 -18.90 -12.84 3.20
CA LEU A 3 -17.99 -11.91 3.86
C LEU A 3 -17.59 -10.85 2.86
N THR A 4 -18.02 -9.60 3.11
CA THR A 4 -17.56 -8.42 2.37
C THR A 4 -16.75 -7.52 3.29
N TYR A 5 -16.01 -6.58 2.73
CA TYR A 5 -15.26 -5.62 3.52
C TYR A 5 -16.20 -4.76 4.40
N GLU A 6 -17.36 -4.39 3.87
CA GLU A 6 -18.41 -3.65 4.57
C GLU A 6 -18.99 -4.46 5.76
N THR A 7 -19.35 -5.74 5.56
CA THR A 7 -19.86 -6.61 6.64
C THR A 7 -18.79 -6.92 7.70
N SER A 8 -17.53 -6.68 7.40
CA SER A 8 -16.40 -6.81 8.34
C SER A 8 -16.10 -5.53 9.14
N GLY A 9 -16.87 -4.45 8.94
CA GLY A 9 -16.80 -3.22 9.72
C GLY A 9 -16.05 -2.05 9.07
N VAL A 10 -15.78 -2.11 7.76
CA VAL A 10 -15.18 -0.99 7.00
C VAL A 10 -16.19 -0.45 6.00
N ASP A 11 -16.91 0.59 6.42
CA ASP A 11 -17.83 1.35 5.55
C ASP A 11 -17.09 2.57 4.97
N TYR A 12 -16.92 2.57 3.65
CA TYR A 12 -16.26 3.67 2.95
C TYR A 12 -17.14 4.93 2.82
N GLY A 13 -18.46 4.84 2.92
CA GLY A 13 -19.37 5.98 2.74
C GLY A 13 -19.05 7.15 3.69
N PRO A 14 -19.13 6.95 5.03
CA PRO A 14 -18.77 7.97 6.01
C PRO A 14 -17.30 8.41 5.94
N LEU A 15 -16.38 7.45 5.70
CA LEU A 15 -14.95 7.74 5.60
C LEU A 15 -14.65 8.68 4.42
N ASP A 16 -15.22 8.42 3.26
CA ASP A 16 -14.99 9.20 2.06
C ASP A 16 -15.65 10.59 2.16
N ALA A 17 -16.80 10.70 2.82
CA ALA A 17 -17.43 11.99 3.11
C ALA A 17 -16.53 12.86 3.99
N PHE A 18 -15.94 12.29 5.04
CA PHE A 18 -15.00 12.99 5.91
C PHE A 18 -13.72 13.39 5.18
N LYS A 19 -13.13 12.46 4.38
CA LYS A 19 -11.94 12.77 3.56
C LYS A 19 -12.17 13.94 2.62
N ARG A 20 -13.32 14.00 1.94
CA ARG A 20 -13.67 15.14 1.08
C ARG A 20 -13.79 16.45 1.87
N ALA A 21 -14.33 16.41 3.09
CA ALA A 21 -14.36 17.57 3.96
C ALA A 21 -12.94 18.04 4.33
N CYS A 22 -12.08 17.12 4.76
CA CYS A 22 -10.67 17.40 5.07
C CYS A 22 -9.94 18.02 3.86
N GLN A 23 -10.13 17.47 2.65
CA GLN A 23 -9.50 18.00 1.43
C GLN A 23 -9.91 19.46 1.13
N ARG A 24 -11.19 19.81 1.33
CA ARG A 24 -11.65 21.20 1.13
C ARG A 24 -10.97 22.16 2.11
N GLU A 25 -10.99 21.83 3.41
CA GLU A 25 -10.37 22.66 4.44
C GLU A 25 -8.85 22.76 4.25
N ALA A 26 -8.19 21.63 3.96
CA ALA A 26 -6.77 21.60 3.69
C ALA A 26 -6.37 22.43 2.46
N ALA A 27 -7.21 22.48 1.41
CA ALA A 27 -6.95 23.29 0.23
C ALA A 27 -6.90 24.79 0.57
N ALA A 28 -7.73 25.25 1.52
CA ALA A 28 -7.74 26.64 1.97
C ALA A 28 -6.44 27.07 2.67
N THR A 29 -5.63 26.11 3.17
CA THR A 29 -4.36 26.39 3.85
C THR A 29 -3.16 26.50 2.90
N ALA A 30 -3.29 26.12 1.63
CA ALA A 30 -2.16 26.02 0.69
C ALA A 30 -1.43 27.37 0.47
N GLY A 31 -2.12 28.50 0.62
CA GLY A 31 -1.54 29.84 0.52
C GLY A 31 -0.42 30.12 1.53
N ALA A 32 -0.38 29.40 2.65
CA ALA A 32 0.68 29.53 3.66
C ALA A 32 2.08 29.18 3.12
N LEU A 33 2.19 28.35 2.09
CA LEU A 33 3.47 28.01 1.46
C LEU A 33 4.19 29.22 0.87
N ALA A 34 3.45 30.25 0.43
CA ALA A 34 4.02 31.46 -0.15
C ALA A 34 4.93 32.22 0.83
N CYS A 35 4.62 32.20 2.14
CA CYS A 35 5.47 32.82 3.17
C CYS A 35 6.88 32.21 3.24
N HIS A 36 7.04 30.98 2.71
CA HIS A 36 8.31 30.26 2.67
C HIS A 36 8.94 30.26 1.26
N GLY A 37 8.39 31.00 0.30
CA GLY A 37 8.82 30.95 -1.09
C GLY A 37 8.53 29.62 -1.81
N LEU A 38 7.57 28.87 -1.29
CA LEU A 38 7.17 27.55 -1.76
C LEU A 38 5.76 27.57 -2.35
N ARG A 39 5.38 26.52 -3.06
CA ARG A 39 4.02 26.40 -3.61
C ARG A 39 3.56 24.95 -3.70
N GLU A 40 2.25 24.80 -3.75
CA GLU A 40 1.61 23.51 -4.07
C GLU A 40 1.63 23.31 -5.59
N PRO A 41 2.16 22.17 -6.10
CA PRO A 41 2.08 21.86 -7.51
C PRO A 41 0.65 21.50 -7.92
N ARG A 42 0.27 21.82 -9.16
CA ARG A 42 -1.07 21.52 -9.67
C ARG A 42 -1.35 20.02 -9.66
N GLY A 43 -2.60 19.65 -9.31
CA GLY A 43 -3.12 18.27 -9.42
C GLY A 43 -2.62 17.30 -8.36
N ILE A 44 -1.94 17.77 -7.30
CA ILE A 44 -1.37 16.86 -6.28
C ILE A 44 -2.41 16.39 -5.26
N ARG A 45 -3.51 17.12 -5.06
CA ARG A 45 -4.50 16.72 -4.06
C ARG A 45 -5.25 15.48 -4.49
N GLY A 46 -5.36 14.51 -3.57
CA GLY A 46 -5.89 13.19 -3.83
C GLY A 46 -4.85 12.15 -4.27
N ASP A 47 -3.59 12.52 -4.48
CA ASP A 47 -2.51 11.55 -4.68
C ASP A 47 -2.12 10.87 -3.36
N SER A 48 -1.29 9.83 -3.43
CA SER A 48 -0.88 9.05 -2.25
C SER A 48 0.05 9.84 -1.32
N ALA A 49 0.81 10.81 -1.84
CA ALA A 49 1.64 11.72 -1.05
C ALA A 49 1.44 13.16 -1.50
N TYR A 50 1.58 14.09 -0.55
CA TYR A 50 1.52 15.52 -0.82
C TYR A 50 2.89 16.04 -1.26
N LEU A 51 2.93 16.90 -2.29
CA LEU A 51 4.17 17.51 -2.78
C LEU A 51 4.18 19.01 -2.49
N ILE A 52 5.37 19.50 -2.15
CA ILE A 52 5.68 20.93 -2.01
C ILE A 52 6.75 21.27 -3.06
N GLU A 53 6.47 22.24 -3.91
CA GLU A 53 7.42 22.67 -4.93
C GLU A 53 8.38 23.72 -4.38
N THR A 54 9.68 23.44 -4.49
CA THR A 54 10.79 24.38 -4.25
C THR A 54 11.36 24.86 -5.59
N PRO A 55 12.32 25.80 -5.63
CA PRO A 55 12.99 26.17 -6.89
C PRO A 55 13.60 24.96 -7.63
N ASP A 56 14.25 24.03 -6.93
CA ASP A 56 15.11 23.00 -7.54
C ASP A 56 14.51 21.60 -7.52
N GLU A 57 13.56 21.32 -6.63
CA GLU A 57 13.02 19.98 -6.40
C GLU A 57 11.57 20.00 -5.93
N PHE A 58 10.98 18.83 -5.71
CA PHE A 58 9.80 18.66 -4.89
C PHE A 58 10.16 17.97 -3.59
N LEU A 59 9.67 18.52 -2.47
CA LEU A 59 9.59 17.81 -1.20
C LEU A 59 8.29 17.01 -1.18
N ALA A 60 8.33 15.79 -0.72
CA ALA A 60 7.17 14.93 -0.55
C ALA A 60 6.91 14.68 0.93
N HIS A 61 5.65 14.61 1.32
CA HIS A 61 5.20 14.27 2.66
C HIS A 61 4.03 13.29 2.59
N VAL A 62 4.05 12.28 3.46
CA VAL A 62 2.99 11.30 3.61
C VAL A 62 2.80 10.93 5.08
N GLU A 63 1.58 10.64 5.47
CA GLU A 63 1.19 10.06 6.75
C GLU A 63 0.34 8.83 6.46
N GLU A 64 0.70 7.67 7.04
CA GLU A 64 -0.02 6.41 6.86
C GLU A 64 -0.09 5.59 8.13
N GLY A 65 -1.16 4.82 8.26
CA GLY A 65 -1.38 3.87 9.35
C GLY A 65 -1.28 2.42 8.91
N LEU A 66 -0.76 1.57 9.79
CA LEU A 66 -0.65 0.12 9.53
C LEU A 66 -2.01 -0.58 9.39
N GLY A 67 -3.06 -0.05 10.01
CA GLY A 67 -4.33 -0.75 10.13
C GLY A 67 -4.31 -1.84 11.21
N THR A 68 -4.87 -3.01 10.94
CA THR A 68 -5.13 -4.05 11.96
C THR A 68 -4.27 -5.32 11.85
N LYS A 69 -3.17 -5.29 11.09
CA LYS A 69 -2.28 -6.46 10.92
C LYS A 69 -1.58 -6.85 12.22
N ASN A 70 -1.25 -5.89 13.07
CA ASN A 70 -0.68 -6.13 14.39
C ASN A 70 -1.58 -6.99 15.29
N LEU A 71 -2.91 -6.94 15.15
CA LEU A 71 -3.82 -7.80 15.90
C LEU A 71 -3.70 -9.29 15.51
N VAL A 72 -3.26 -9.58 14.29
CA VAL A 72 -2.90 -10.96 13.90
C VAL A 72 -1.59 -11.37 14.57
N ALA A 73 -0.61 -10.45 14.65
CA ALA A 73 0.65 -10.71 15.34
C ALA A 73 0.46 -10.92 16.84
N ASP A 74 -0.42 -10.14 17.49
CA ASP A 74 -0.79 -10.32 18.90
C ASP A 74 -1.42 -11.70 19.13
N ALA A 75 -2.40 -12.08 18.29
CA ALA A 75 -3.03 -13.40 18.38
C ALA A 75 -2.05 -14.55 18.16
N MET A 76 -1.15 -14.43 17.18
CA MET A 76 -0.14 -15.47 16.91
C MET A 76 0.89 -15.57 18.03
N LEU A 77 1.27 -14.45 18.67
CA LEU A 77 2.13 -14.46 19.86
C LEU A 77 1.46 -15.21 21.00
N GLU A 78 0.17 -14.96 21.26
CA GLU A 78 -0.60 -15.66 22.30
C GLU A 78 -0.71 -17.18 22.02
N LEU A 79 -0.98 -17.56 20.76
CA LEU A 79 -1.19 -18.94 20.35
C LEU A 79 0.10 -19.77 20.26
N THR A 80 1.23 -19.16 19.89
CA THR A 80 2.46 -19.87 19.53
C THR A 80 3.68 -19.49 20.38
N GLY A 81 3.61 -18.41 21.15
CA GLY A 81 4.76 -17.83 21.83
C GLY A 81 5.76 -17.11 20.91
N LYS A 82 5.53 -17.10 19.59
CA LYS A 82 6.43 -16.51 18.60
C LYS A 82 6.01 -15.09 18.27
N SER A 83 6.95 -14.15 18.39
CA SER A 83 6.73 -12.76 17.98
C SER A 83 6.90 -12.61 16.47
N TYR A 84 6.00 -11.84 15.85
CA TYR A 84 6.06 -11.43 14.43
C TYR A 84 6.22 -9.92 14.29
N TYR A 85 6.53 -9.22 15.39
CA TYR A 85 6.60 -7.77 15.40
C TYR A 85 7.75 -7.18 14.57
N ALA A 86 8.79 -7.97 14.24
CA ALA A 86 9.76 -7.55 13.25
C ALA A 86 9.12 -7.36 11.86
N ASN A 87 8.23 -8.29 11.45
CA ASN A 87 7.48 -8.16 10.20
C ASN A 87 6.53 -6.96 10.24
N ILE A 88 5.86 -6.74 11.38
CA ILE A 88 4.97 -5.58 11.61
C ILE A 88 5.74 -4.25 11.49
N GLY A 89 6.97 -4.19 11.99
CA GLY A 89 7.83 -3.00 11.82
C GLY A 89 8.15 -2.72 10.35
N ILE A 90 8.48 -3.76 9.57
CA ILE A 90 8.69 -3.64 8.12
C ILE A 90 7.40 -3.19 7.42
N ASP A 91 6.25 -3.78 7.78
CA ASP A 91 4.95 -3.44 7.22
C ASP A 91 4.60 -1.96 7.44
N THR A 92 4.88 -1.43 8.64
CA THR A 92 4.63 -0.04 8.99
C THR A 92 5.42 0.90 8.09
N VAL A 93 6.73 0.63 7.88
CA VAL A 93 7.55 1.42 6.96
C VAL A 93 7.07 1.27 5.53
N ALA A 94 6.80 0.03 5.08
CA ALA A 94 6.39 -0.24 3.70
C ALA A 94 5.12 0.51 3.31
N THR A 95 4.12 0.57 4.19
CA THR A 95 2.87 1.32 3.96
C THR A 95 3.17 2.80 3.68
N ILE A 96 4.07 3.40 4.46
CA ILE A 96 4.44 4.82 4.37
C ILE A 96 5.23 5.09 3.09
N VAL A 97 6.35 4.38 2.89
CA VAL A 97 7.30 4.71 1.82
C VAL A 97 6.83 4.31 0.43
N ASN A 98 5.99 3.26 0.32
CA ASN A 98 5.44 2.85 -0.97
C ASN A 98 4.44 3.88 -1.52
N ASP A 99 3.64 4.50 -0.65
CA ASP A 99 2.72 5.57 -1.07
C ASP A 99 3.49 6.81 -1.51
N LEU A 100 4.56 7.16 -0.78
CA LEU A 100 5.45 8.25 -1.17
C LEU A 100 6.11 7.98 -2.54
N ALA A 101 6.56 6.75 -2.77
CA ALA A 101 7.23 6.33 -4.01
C ALA A 101 6.34 6.43 -5.25
N THR A 102 5.00 6.38 -5.11
CA THR A 102 4.06 6.54 -6.25
C THR A 102 4.19 7.90 -6.95
N THR A 103 4.71 8.91 -6.27
CA THR A 103 4.94 10.24 -6.83
C THR A 103 6.30 10.41 -7.51
N GLY A 104 7.15 9.38 -7.43
CA GLY A 104 8.56 9.44 -7.83
C GLY A 104 9.50 9.95 -6.73
N ALA A 105 8.98 10.22 -5.53
CA ALA A 105 9.80 10.64 -4.41
C ALA A 105 10.57 9.46 -3.81
N LEU A 106 11.83 9.69 -3.49
CA LEU A 106 12.64 8.78 -2.68
C LEU A 106 12.60 9.27 -1.23
N PRO A 107 12.31 8.38 -0.26
CA PRO A 107 12.23 8.76 1.14
C PRO A 107 13.59 9.21 1.69
N VAL A 108 13.58 10.18 2.58
CA VAL A 108 14.77 10.69 3.27
C VAL A 108 14.73 10.33 4.74
N SER A 109 13.57 10.56 5.37
CA SER A 109 13.37 10.29 6.79
C SER A 109 11.98 9.72 7.03
N VAL A 110 11.88 8.75 7.93
CA VAL A 110 10.63 8.15 8.39
C VAL A 110 10.51 8.38 9.90
N ALA A 111 9.33 8.74 10.36
CA ALA A 111 8.98 8.83 11.78
C ALA A 111 7.92 7.79 12.13
N MET A 112 8.02 7.19 13.32
CA MET A 112 7.09 6.17 13.82
C MET A 112 6.15 6.77 14.86
N HIS A 113 4.85 6.48 14.76
CA HIS A 113 3.88 6.67 15.84
C HIS A 113 3.47 5.30 16.37
N ALA A 114 3.75 5.05 17.67
CA ALA A 114 3.54 3.77 18.33
C ALA A 114 2.75 3.95 19.62
N ALA A 115 1.41 4.02 19.52
CA ALA A 115 0.55 4.28 20.66
C ALA A 115 0.06 2.97 21.29
N VAL A 116 0.25 2.82 22.61
CA VAL A 116 -0.19 1.67 23.39
C VAL A 116 -1.25 2.05 24.43
N GLY A 117 -2.07 1.10 24.85
CA GLY A 117 -3.01 1.31 25.97
C GLY A 117 -2.35 1.23 27.34
N ASP A 118 -1.24 0.48 27.44
CA ASP A 118 -0.42 0.34 28.65
C ASP A 118 1.07 0.26 28.28
N ALA A 119 1.92 1.03 28.97
CA ALA A 119 3.36 1.08 28.71
C ALA A 119 4.05 -0.29 28.90
N ALA A 120 3.50 -1.17 29.74
CA ALA A 120 3.99 -2.53 29.91
C ALA A 120 3.98 -3.35 28.60
N TRP A 121 3.18 -2.94 27.60
CA TRP A 121 3.18 -3.56 26.28
C TRP A 121 4.58 -3.65 25.68
N PHE A 122 5.42 -2.63 25.86
CA PHE A 122 6.76 -2.58 25.27
C PHE A 122 7.76 -3.55 25.94
N SER A 123 7.56 -3.91 27.19
CA SER A 123 8.51 -4.70 27.99
C SER A 123 8.02 -6.10 28.37
N ALA A 124 6.74 -6.41 28.16
CA ALA A 124 6.14 -7.68 28.58
C ALA A 124 6.70 -8.91 27.81
N THR A 125 7.20 -8.70 26.60
CA THR A 125 7.79 -9.72 25.73
C THR A 125 8.84 -9.05 24.83
N SER A 126 9.51 -9.83 23.94
CA SER A 126 10.46 -9.27 22.96
C SER A 126 9.79 -8.43 21.86
N ARG A 127 8.44 -8.34 21.82
CA ARG A 127 7.72 -7.70 20.70
C ARG A 127 8.06 -6.23 20.49
N GLY A 128 8.36 -5.46 21.55
CA GLY A 128 8.78 -4.07 21.43
C GLY A 128 10.13 -3.93 20.73
N GLU A 129 11.12 -4.75 21.12
CA GLU A 129 12.43 -4.79 20.48
C GLU A 129 12.35 -5.33 19.04
N ASP A 130 11.53 -6.35 18.79
CA ASP A 130 11.28 -6.89 17.47
C ASP A 130 10.66 -5.84 16.55
N LEU A 131 9.68 -5.06 17.04
CA LEU A 131 9.09 -3.94 16.31
C LEU A 131 10.16 -2.92 15.90
N ALA A 132 10.99 -2.48 16.85
CA ALA A 132 12.05 -1.52 16.60
C ALA A 132 13.06 -2.04 15.58
N ARG A 133 13.46 -3.32 15.69
CA ARG A 133 14.36 -3.97 14.74
C ARG A 133 13.77 -4.04 13.33
N GLY A 134 12.49 -4.43 13.21
CA GLY A 134 11.78 -4.49 11.94
C GLY A 134 11.58 -3.13 11.30
N PHE A 135 11.22 -2.11 12.09
CA PHE A 135 11.09 -0.74 11.60
C PHE A 135 12.42 -0.22 11.04
N ALA A 136 13.51 -0.42 11.79
CA ALA A 136 14.85 -0.07 11.33
C ALA A 136 15.25 -0.85 10.05
N GLN A 137 14.84 -2.12 9.92
CA GLN A 137 15.06 -2.91 8.72
C GLN A 137 14.28 -2.34 7.51
N GLY A 138 13.02 -1.95 7.69
CA GLY A 138 12.22 -1.28 6.66
C GLY A 138 12.84 0.05 6.22
N CYS A 139 13.32 0.87 7.17
CA CYS A 139 14.03 2.11 6.85
C CYS A 139 15.31 1.85 6.03
N ARG A 140 16.13 0.85 6.40
CA ARG A 140 17.31 0.47 5.62
C ARG A 140 16.94 -0.01 4.21
N ALA A 141 15.89 -0.83 4.08
CA ALA A 141 15.43 -1.34 2.79
C ALA A 141 14.89 -0.23 1.86
N SER A 142 14.46 0.89 2.41
CA SER A 142 14.01 2.07 1.66
C SER A 142 15.06 3.18 1.55
N GLU A 143 16.29 2.93 2.03
CA GLU A 143 17.41 3.90 2.05
C GLU A 143 17.06 5.21 2.81
N ALA A 144 16.17 5.11 3.80
CA ALA A 144 15.74 6.24 4.63
C ALA A 144 16.28 6.15 6.05
N VAL A 145 16.50 7.30 6.70
CA VAL A 145 16.81 7.34 8.11
C VAL A 145 15.52 7.21 8.95
N TRP A 146 15.57 6.48 10.06
CA TRP A 146 14.56 6.59 11.10
C TRP A 146 14.85 7.86 11.93
N GLY A 147 14.13 8.94 11.60
CA GLY A 147 14.43 10.29 12.09
C GLY A 147 13.75 10.66 13.41
N GLY A 148 12.86 9.81 13.93
CA GLY A 148 12.15 10.08 15.18
C GLY A 148 10.81 9.38 15.26
N GLY A 149 9.97 9.87 16.17
CA GLY A 149 8.61 9.33 16.37
C GLY A 149 8.03 9.73 17.72
N GLU A 150 6.88 9.14 18.03
CA GLU A 150 6.13 9.33 19.25
C GLU A 150 5.65 7.98 19.79
N THR A 151 5.75 7.76 21.12
CA THR A 151 5.40 6.49 21.78
C THR A 151 4.48 6.71 22.99
N PRO A 152 3.24 7.22 22.79
CA PRO A 152 2.35 7.56 23.88
C PRO A 152 1.68 6.32 24.48
N ALA A 153 1.44 6.36 25.81
CA ALA A 153 0.54 5.44 26.49
C ALA A 153 -0.84 6.09 26.62
N LEU A 154 -1.82 5.61 25.83
CA LEU A 154 -3.16 6.18 25.68
C LEU A 154 -4.21 5.29 26.34
N ARG A 155 -4.17 5.23 27.70
CA ARG A 155 -5.12 4.44 28.48
C ARG A 155 -6.57 4.90 28.24
N GLY A 156 -7.45 3.95 27.96
CA GLY A 156 -8.87 4.22 27.67
C GLY A 156 -9.17 4.61 26.23
N ILE A 157 -8.14 4.80 25.39
CA ILE A 157 -8.26 5.04 23.94
C ILE A 157 -7.77 3.80 23.16
N VAL A 158 -6.63 3.26 23.55
CA VAL A 158 -6.04 2.04 22.95
C VAL A 158 -6.24 0.88 23.92
N ASP A 159 -6.57 -0.30 23.40
CA ASP A 159 -6.66 -1.54 24.19
C ASP A 159 -5.28 -1.86 24.80
N PRO A 160 -5.18 -2.19 26.11
CA PRO A 160 -3.90 -2.48 26.77
C PRO A 160 -3.10 -3.63 26.16
N LYS A 161 -3.75 -4.54 25.43
CA LYS A 161 -3.12 -5.73 24.85
C LYS A 161 -2.48 -5.48 23.50
N THR A 162 -2.76 -4.36 22.86
CA THR A 162 -2.31 -4.08 21.48
C THR A 162 -1.69 -2.69 21.33
N ILE A 163 -1.30 -2.38 20.12
CA ILE A 163 -0.64 -1.13 19.72
C ILE A 163 -1.31 -0.56 18.46
N VAL A 164 -1.40 0.75 18.37
CA VAL A 164 -1.71 1.47 17.12
C VAL A 164 -0.41 1.94 16.52
N LEU A 165 -0.15 1.55 15.28
CA LEU A 165 1.04 1.91 14.52
C LEU A 165 0.67 2.78 13.32
N ALA A 166 1.38 3.87 13.19
CA ALA A 166 1.31 4.81 12.09
C ALA A 166 2.68 5.46 11.88
N GLY A 167 2.78 6.37 10.95
CA GLY A 167 3.97 7.20 10.81
C GLY A 167 3.94 8.05 9.58
N SER A 168 4.91 8.92 9.50
CA SER A 168 5.09 9.84 8.38
C SER A 168 6.45 9.65 7.72
N ALA A 169 6.54 10.10 6.47
CA ALA A 169 7.83 10.24 5.81
C ALA A 169 7.92 11.56 5.07
N ILE A 170 9.13 12.09 5.01
CA ILE A 170 9.53 13.10 4.05
C ILE A 170 10.43 12.48 3.00
N GLY A 171 10.26 12.93 1.76
CA GLY A 171 11.07 12.48 0.62
C GLY A 171 11.33 13.62 -0.36
N ARG A 172 12.10 13.30 -1.39
CA ARG A 172 12.53 14.26 -2.41
C ARG A 172 12.34 13.71 -3.82
N ILE A 173 12.04 14.61 -4.75
CA ILE A 173 12.10 14.34 -6.19
C ILE A 173 13.10 15.33 -6.77
N ARG A 174 14.28 14.84 -7.12
CA ARG A 174 15.36 15.67 -7.68
C ARG A 174 16.14 14.89 -8.74
N PRO A 175 16.25 15.44 -9.96
CA PRO A 175 15.64 16.67 -10.46
C PRO A 175 14.10 16.57 -10.61
N LYS A 176 13.43 17.71 -10.80
CA LYS A 176 11.95 17.79 -10.87
C LYS A 176 11.30 16.93 -11.95
N ASN A 177 12.00 16.65 -13.05
CA ASN A 177 11.52 15.82 -14.14
C ASN A 177 11.36 14.32 -13.79
N LEU A 178 11.84 13.91 -12.61
CA LEU A 178 11.60 12.55 -12.06
C LEU A 178 10.24 12.42 -11.39
N ARG A 179 9.45 13.51 -11.28
CA ARG A 179 8.09 13.43 -10.76
C ARG A 179 7.22 12.56 -11.68
N ILE A 180 6.51 11.62 -11.07
CA ILE A 180 5.49 10.81 -11.75
C ILE A 180 4.20 11.65 -11.84
N LEU A 181 3.82 12.02 -13.08
CA LEU A 181 2.82 13.08 -13.33
C LEU A 181 1.43 12.56 -13.70
N GLY A 182 1.30 11.29 -14.09
CA GLY A 182 0.06 10.75 -14.62
C GLY A 182 -0.18 11.10 -16.10
N ASP A 183 0.88 11.35 -16.87
CA ASP A 183 0.85 11.63 -18.32
C ASP A 183 0.72 10.35 -19.16
N VAL A 184 -0.21 9.50 -18.75
CA VAL A 184 -0.53 8.24 -19.43
C VAL A 184 -1.22 8.51 -20.75
N ALA A 185 -0.89 7.71 -21.77
CA ALA A 185 -1.45 7.79 -23.10
C ALA A 185 -2.03 6.42 -23.53
N ASP A 186 -2.84 6.46 -24.59
CA ASP A 186 -3.33 5.26 -25.26
C ASP A 186 -2.17 4.36 -25.72
N GLY A 187 -2.26 3.07 -25.43
CA GLY A 187 -1.23 2.08 -25.74
C GLY A 187 -0.11 1.95 -24.70
N ASP A 188 -0.08 2.77 -23.65
CA ASP A 188 0.90 2.61 -22.58
C ASP A 188 0.75 1.28 -21.84
N ALA A 189 1.89 0.70 -21.50
CA ALA A 189 1.97 -0.59 -20.84
C ALA A 189 1.74 -0.47 -19.33
N ILE A 190 1.07 -1.47 -18.75
CA ILE A 190 0.90 -1.64 -17.31
C ILE A 190 1.86 -2.75 -16.87
N VAL A 191 2.92 -2.38 -16.14
CA VAL A 191 3.83 -3.34 -15.52
C VAL A 191 3.42 -3.52 -14.07
N LEU A 192 3.16 -4.78 -13.68
CA LEU A 192 2.78 -5.16 -12.32
C LEU A 192 3.99 -5.72 -11.57
N LEU A 193 4.12 -5.37 -10.29
CA LEU A 193 5.17 -5.84 -9.40
C LEU A 193 4.54 -6.73 -8.32
N ALA A 194 5.19 -7.86 -8.06
CA ALA A 194 4.68 -8.86 -7.12
C ALA A 194 4.54 -8.32 -5.70
N SER A 195 3.47 -8.74 -5.02
CA SER A 195 3.33 -8.62 -3.58
C SER A 195 3.88 -9.85 -2.86
N SER A 196 4.17 -9.71 -1.58
CA SER A 196 4.58 -10.83 -0.71
C SER A 196 3.38 -11.62 -0.14
N GLY A 197 2.17 -11.08 -0.24
CA GLY A 197 0.94 -11.60 0.36
C GLY A 197 -0.08 -10.48 0.54
N VAL A 198 -0.84 -10.52 1.63
CA VAL A 198 -1.89 -9.51 1.91
C VAL A 198 -1.34 -8.11 2.12
N GLN A 199 -0.07 -8.00 2.48
CA GLN A 199 0.58 -6.75 2.90
C GLN A 199 -0.19 -6.12 4.07
N THR A 200 -0.64 -4.87 3.96
CA THR A 200 -1.28 -4.14 5.07
C THR A 200 -2.79 -3.92 4.89
N ASN A 201 -3.40 -4.49 3.85
CA ASN A 201 -4.80 -4.23 3.53
C ASN A 201 -5.66 -5.50 3.53
N GLY A 202 -6.96 -5.31 3.82
CA GLY A 202 -7.92 -6.42 3.89
C GLY A 202 -7.86 -7.24 5.19
N LEU A 203 -7.05 -6.84 6.17
CA LEU A 203 -6.82 -7.62 7.40
C LEU A 203 -8.07 -7.76 8.26
N THR A 204 -8.99 -6.79 8.23
CA THR A 204 -10.26 -6.89 8.95
C THR A 204 -11.07 -8.09 8.44
N LEU A 205 -11.15 -8.28 7.12
CA LEU A 205 -11.80 -9.43 6.50
C LEU A 205 -11.04 -10.73 6.81
N CYS A 206 -9.70 -10.73 6.74
CA CYS A 206 -8.88 -11.89 7.08
C CYS A 206 -9.07 -12.33 8.54
N ARG A 207 -9.19 -11.40 9.48
CA ARG A 207 -9.47 -11.67 10.89
C ARG A 207 -10.87 -12.24 11.11
N ALA A 208 -11.87 -11.68 10.42
CA ALA A 208 -13.23 -12.21 10.44
C ALA A 208 -13.31 -13.64 9.86
N LEU A 209 -12.48 -13.97 8.86
CA LEU A 209 -12.35 -15.34 8.38
C LEU A 209 -11.73 -16.25 9.45
N ALA A 210 -10.62 -15.83 10.09
CA ALA A 210 -9.97 -16.63 11.14
C ALA A 210 -10.95 -17.03 12.25
N SER A 211 -11.85 -16.14 12.67
CA SER A 211 -12.86 -16.45 13.70
C SER A 211 -13.90 -17.50 13.28
N ARG A 212 -13.97 -17.86 12.01
CA ARG A 212 -14.89 -18.89 11.46
C ARG A 212 -14.17 -20.21 11.18
N LEU A 213 -12.86 -20.24 11.20
CA LEU A 213 -12.07 -21.45 10.94
C LEU A 213 -11.96 -22.31 12.21
N PRO A 214 -12.01 -23.65 12.10
CA PRO A 214 -11.96 -24.56 13.26
C PRO A 214 -10.73 -24.36 14.15
N GLN A 215 -9.57 -24.04 13.54
CA GLN A 215 -8.30 -23.79 14.26
C GLN A 215 -7.89 -22.31 14.20
N GLY A 216 -8.78 -21.42 13.79
CA GLY A 216 -8.49 -20.00 13.69
C GLY A 216 -7.26 -19.71 12.83
N TYR A 217 -6.35 -18.91 13.36
CA TYR A 217 -5.07 -18.59 12.69
C TYR A 217 -4.12 -19.77 12.53
N LEU A 218 -4.28 -20.85 13.30
CA LEU A 218 -3.46 -22.05 13.20
C LEU A 218 -3.93 -23.02 12.10
N THR A 219 -5.04 -22.71 11.39
CA THR A 219 -5.53 -23.54 10.28
C THR A 219 -4.45 -23.66 9.22
N PRO A 220 -4.05 -24.91 8.82
CA PRO A 220 -2.99 -25.09 7.84
C PRO A 220 -3.43 -24.66 6.44
N MET A 221 -2.50 -24.02 5.71
CA MET A 221 -2.62 -23.70 4.29
C MET A 221 -1.98 -24.80 3.43
N ASP A 222 -2.28 -24.77 2.12
CA ASP A 222 -1.77 -25.77 1.16
C ASP A 222 -0.21 -25.69 0.97
N ASP A 223 0.43 -24.59 1.40
CA ASP A 223 1.90 -24.41 1.39
C ASP A 223 2.61 -24.92 2.67
N GLY A 224 1.87 -25.54 3.58
CA GLY A 224 2.39 -26.12 4.83
C GLY A 224 2.51 -25.14 6.00
N ARG A 225 2.27 -23.84 5.79
CA ARG A 225 2.25 -22.82 6.86
C ARG A 225 0.84 -22.71 7.45
N SER A 226 0.74 -22.12 8.63
CA SER A 226 -0.54 -21.72 9.18
C SER A 226 -1.08 -20.45 8.50
N TYR A 227 -2.40 -20.26 8.54
CA TYR A 227 -3.06 -19.07 8.01
C TYR A 227 -2.50 -17.78 8.62
N GLY A 228 -2.29 -17.77 9.95
CA GLY A 228 -1.69 -16.63 10.63
C GLY A 228 -0.28 -16.30 10.12
N GLU A 229 0.56 -17.30 9.88
CA GLU A 229 1.89 -17.08 9.29
C GLU A 229 1.81 -16.49 7.89
N GLY A 230 0.90 -16.99 7.05
CA GLY A 230 0.69 -16.44 5.71
C GLY A 230 0.17 -14.99 5.71
N LEU A 231 -0.62 -14.60 6.71
CA LEU A 231 -1.07 -13.22 6.88
C LEU A 231 0.06 -12.28 7.34
N LEU A 232 1.08 -12.82 8.01
CA LEU A 232 2.18 -12.06 8.62
C LEU A 232 3.44 -12.00 7.74
N ASP A 233 3.39 -12.46 6.49
CA ASP A 233 4.46 -12.19 5.53
C ASP A 233 4.70 -10.68 5.45
N PRO A 234 5.96 -10.19 5.56
CA PRO A 234 6.26 -8.76 5.53
C PRO A 234 5.99 -8.17 4.15
N SER A 235 5.52 -6.94 4.14
CA SER A 235 5.20 -6.21 2.91
C SER A 235 6.43 -5.95 2.06
N ALA A 236 6.29 -6.05 0.75
CA ALA A 236 7.32 -5.63 -0.18
C ALA A 236 7.51 -4.11 -0.14
N ILE A 237 8.77 -3.66 -0.21
CA ILE A 237 9.15 -2.25 -0.33
C ILE A 237 9.57 -2.00 -1.77
N TYR A 238 8.86 -1.10 -2.48
CA TYR A 238 9.06 -0.83 -3.91
C TYR A 238 9.98 0.37 -4.18
N VAL A 239 10.44 1.07 -3.14
CA VAL A 239 11.37 2.21 -3.26
C VAL A 239 12.64 1.88 -4.05
N PRO A 240 13.32 0.72 -3.83
CA PRO A 240 14.51 0.38 -4.61
C PRO A 240 14.25 0.25 -6.12
N PHE A 241 13.05 -0.20 -6.50
CA PHE A 241 12.65 -0.28 -7.90
C PHE A 241 12.48 1.13 -8.51
N ILE A 242 11.80 2.04 -7.83
CA ILE A 242 11.64 3.43 -8.29
C ILE A 242 13.02 4.10 -8.44
N ALA A 243 13.90 3.96 -7.43
CA ALA A 243 15.26 4.47 -7.50
C ALA A 243 16.06 3.89 -8.67
N GLN A 244 15.89 2.60 -8.96
CA GLN A 244 16.56 1.95 -10.08
C GLN A 244 16.04 2.45 -11.44
N CYS A 245 14.71 2.63 -11.58
CA CYS A 245 14.14 3.22 -12.81
C CYS A 245 14.70 4.64 -13.03
N GLN A 246 14.78 5.46 -11.98
CA GLN A 246 15.35 6.81 -12.07
C GLN A 246 16.82 6.80 -12.50
N ARG A 247 17.64 5.89 -11.92
CA ARG A 247 19.06 5.74 -12.28
C ARG A 247 19.27 5.33 -13.73
N LEU A 248 18.36 4.51 -14.27
CA LEU A 248 18.41 4.04 -15.65
C LEU A 248 17.73 5.00 -16.64
N GLY A 249 17.16 6.12 -16.18
CA GLY A 249 16.44 7.07 -17.02
C GLY A 249 15.12 6.55 -17.57
N ILE A 250 14.54 5.49 -16.95
CA ILE A 250 13.25 4.93 -17.35
C ILE A 250 12.15 5.90 -16.89
N ARG A 251 11.32 6.37 -17.82
CA ARG A 251 10.24 7.27 -17.53
C ARG A 251 9.01 6.51 -17.03
N LEU A 252 8.73 6.61 -15.75
CA LEU A 252 7.48 6.15 -15.16
C LEU A 252 6.42 7.24 -15.33
N LYS A 253 5.36 6.96 -16.09
CA LYS A 253 4.30 7.93 -16.38
C LYS A 253 3.27 8.04 -15.26
N TYR A 254 2.95 6.91 -14.62
CA TYR A 254 2.09 6.81 -13.46
C TYR A 254 2.51 5.63 -12.60
N ALA A 255 2.16 5.67 -11.32
CA ALA A 255 2.42 4.58 -10.38
C ALA A 255 1.27 4.44 -9.37
N VAL A 256 0.99 3.21 -8.97
CA VAL A 256 -0.09 2.88 -8.04
C VAL A 256 0.40 1.86 -7.03
N HIS A 257 0.28 2.16 -5.74
CA HIS A 257 0.39 1.19 -4.66
C HIS A 257 -0.96 0.51 -4.49
N ILE A 258 -1.05 -0.79 -4.82
CA ILE A 258 -2.31 -1.57 -4.80
C ILE A 258 -2.60 -1.99 -3.36
N THR A 259 -3.37 -1.16 -2.66
CA THR A 259 -3.76 -1.30 -1.26
C THR A 259 -5.29 -1.44 -1.13
N GLY A 260 -5.95 -0.78 -0.17
CA GLY A 260 -7.42 -0.74 -0.11
C GLY A 260 -8.04 -0.35 -1.46
N HIS A 261 -9.22 -0.85 -1.77
CA HIS A 261 -9.86 -0.84 -3.09
C HIS A 261 -9.23 -1.79 -4.13
N GLY A 262 -8.22 -2.58 -3.76
CA GLY A 262 -7.64 -3.62 -4.62
C GLY A 262 -7.24 -3.11 -6.01
N TRP A 263 -7.54 -3.90 -7.03
CA TRP A 263 -7.20 -3.59 -8.43
C TRP A 263 -8.01 -2.44 -9.04
N ARG A 264 -9.09 -1.99 -8.39
CA ARG A 264 -9.80 -0.76 -8.80
C ARG A 264 -8.89 0.46 -8.77
N LYS A 265 -7.87 0.46 -7.88
CA LYS A 265 -6.86 1.55 -7.82
C LYS A 265 -6.09 1.76 -9.13
N LEU A 266 -6.02 0.78 -10.03
CA LEU A 266 -5.39 0.96 -11.34
C LEU A 266 -6.04 2.08 -12.15
N MET A 267 -7.34 2.36 -11.96
CA MET A 267 -8.04 3.47 -12.61
C MET A 267 -8.10 4.76 -11.78
N ARG A 268 -7.18 4.95 -10.82
CA ARG A 268 -7.17 6.13 -9.95
C ARG A 268 -6.89 7.45 -10.69
N LEU A 269 -6.22 7.39 -11.83
CA LEU A 269 -5.98 8.56 -12.68
C LEU A 269 -7.31 9.22 -13.05
N ALA A 270 -7.34 10.57 -13.10
CA ALA A 270 -8.56 11.31 -13.43
C ALA A 270 -9.02 11.09 -14.88
N GLU A 271 -8.06 10.98 -15.80
CA GLU A 271 -8.36 10.75 -17.22
C GLU A 271 -9.10 9.42 -17.45
N PRO A 272 -10.16 9.41 -18.31
CA PRO A 272 -10.91 8.21 -18.62
C PRO A 272 -10.11 7.30 -19.58
N PHE A 273 -9.66 6.18 -19.02
CA PHE A 273 -9.03 5.08 -19.75
C PHE A 273 -9.62 3.74 -19.34
N VAL A 274 -9.52 2.75 -20.23
CA VAL A 274 -9.76 1.34 -19.91
C VAL A 274 -8.41 0.69 -19.64
N TYR A 275 -8.22 0.19 -18.42
CA TYR A 275 -7.03 -0.51 -17.95
C TYR A 275 -7.22 -2.00 -18.19
N ARG A 276 -6.68 -2.53 -19.27
CA ARG A 276 -6.96 -3.90 -19.74
C ARG A 276 -5.84 -4.84 -19.36
N LEU A 277 -6.11 -5.70 -18.36
CA LEU A 277 -5.16 -6.67 -17.83
C LEU A 277 -5.33 -8.01 -18.55
N LYS A 278 -4.24 -8.49 -19.15
CA LYS A 278 -4.14 -9.76 -19.88
C LYS A 278 -3.41 -10.84 -19.07
N GLU A 279 -2.58 -10.43 -18.11
CA GLU A 279 -1.77 -11.29 -17.26
C GLU A 279 -1.88 -10.83 -15.80
N ILE A 280 -2.29 -11.75 -14.91
CA ILE A 280 -2.50 -11.44 -13.49
C ILE A 280 -1.34 -11.90 -12.59
N GLY A 281 -0.38 -12.64 -13.15
CA GLY A 281 0.73 -13.20 -12.40
C GLY A 281 0.32 -14.34 -11.45
N ALA A 282 1.24 -14.72 -10.58
CA ALA A 282 1.01 -15.79 -9.61
C ALA A 282 0.26 -15.25 -8.38
N VAL A 283 -0.87 -15.88 -8.07
CA VAL A 283 -1.65 -15.57 -6.85
C VAL A 283 -1.01 -16.28 -5.64
N PRO A 284 -0.58 -15.56 -4.59
CA PRO A 284 -0.03 -16.13 -3.37
C PRO A 284 -0.96 -17.13 -2.66
N ALA A 285 -0.38 -18.10 -1.95
CA ALA A 285 -1.12 -19.18 -1.27
C ALA A 285 -2.18 -18.65 -0.29
N VAL A 286 -1.89 -17.57 0.42
CA VAL A 286 -2.82 -16.96 1.36
C VAL A 286 -4.13 -16.49 0.70
N PHE A 287 -4.09 -15.98 -0.52
CA PHE A 287 -5.30 -15.58 -1.23
C PHE A 287 -6.10 -16.77 -1.72
N LYS A 288 -5.43 -17.83 -2.19
CA LYS A 288 -6.08 -19.10 -2.55
C LYS A 288 -6.78 -19.70 -1.33
N PHE A 289 -6.14 -19.64 -0.16
CA PHE A 289 -6.72 -20.07 1.10
C PHE A 289 -7.96 -19.25 1.49
N ILE A 290 -7.89 -17.92 1.38
CA ILE A 290 -9.01 -17.01 1.67
C ILE A 290 -10.21 -17.33 0.75
N GLN A 291 -9.97 -17.55 -0.54
CA GLN A 291 -11.02 -17.89 -1.49
C GLN A 291 -11.64 -19.27 -1.23
N LYS A 292 -10.82 -20.27 -0.87
CA LYS A 292 -11.26 -21.66 -0.60
C LYS A 292 -12.09 -21.76 0.68
N ASN A 293 -11.76 -21.00 1.71
CA ASN A 293 -12.31 -21.14 3.07
C ASN A 293 -13.25 -20.00 3.46
N GLY A 294 -13.19 -18.86 2.76
CA GLY A 294 -14.06 -17.70 3.00
C GLY A 294 -15.17 -17.60 1.96
N PRO A 295 -16.36 -17.13 2.33
CA PRO A 295 -17.38 -16.78 1.35
C PRO A 295 -17.06 -15.43 0.67
N VAL A 296 -15.83 -15.28 0.15
CA VAL A 296 -15.34 -14.12 -0.60
C VAL A 296 -15.30 -14.52 -2.06
N ASP A 297 -16.19 -13.97 -2.87
CA ASP A 297 -16.16 -14.24 -4.30
C ASP A 297 -14.92 -13.62 -4.97
N LEU A 298 -14.64 -14.08 -6.20
CA LEU A 298 -13.43 -13.67 -6.92
C LEU A 298 -13.42 -12.16 -7.23
N ARG A 299 -14.59 -11.59 -7.54
CA ARG A 299 -14.74 -10.15 -7.82
C ARG A 299 -14.43 -9.32 -6.56
N GLU A 300 -15.01 -9.70 -5.41
CA GLU A 300 -14.75 -9.05 -4.12
C GLU A 300 -13.28 -9.16 -3.72
N ALA A 301 -12.65 -10.32 -3.97
CA ALA A 301 -11.23 -10.51 -3.69
C ALA A 301 -10.35 -9.50 -4.46
N TYR A 302 -10.59 -9.31 -5.76
CA TYR A 302 -9.87 -8.33 -6.57
C TYR A 302 -10.29 -6.87 -6.27
N ALA A 303 -11.48 -6.65 -5.74
CA ALA A 303 -11.93 -5.34 -5.28
C ALA A 303 -11.31 -4.92 -3.94
N THR A 304 -10.80 -5.88 -3.13
CA THR A 304 -10.33 -5.64 -1.77
C THR A 304 -8.83 -5.85 -1.62
N PHE A 305 -8.28 -6.90 -2.24
CA PHE A 305 -6.88 -7.31 -2.07
C PHE A 305 -6.01 -7.00 -3.29
N ASN A 306 -4.70 -7.00 -3.07
CA ASN A 306 -3.71 -6.88 -4.14
C ASN A 306 -3.61 -8.15 -5.03
N MET A 307 -4.10 -9.29 -4.57
CA MET A 307 -4.15 -10.59 -5.27
C MET A 307 -2.82 -11.03 -5.92
N GLY A 308 -1.69 -10.58 -5.39
CA GLY A 308 -0.36 -10.93 -5.88
C GLY A 308 0.37 -9.80 -6.62
N ALA A 309 -0.31 -8.69 -6.94
CA ALA A 309 0.29 -7.49 -7.52
C ALA A 309 0.19 -6.34 -6.52
N GLY A 310 1.29 -6.00 -5.83
CA GLY A 310 1.28 -4.96 -4.81
C GLY A 310 1.55 -3.55 -5.32
N PHE A 311 2.13 -3.43 -6.52
CA PHE A 311 2.45 -2.15 -7.14
C PHE A 311 2.28 -2.24 -8.66
N ALA A 312 1.92 -1.14 -9.29
CA ALA A 312 1.80 -1.03 -10.74
C ALA A 312 2.49 0.24 -11.22
N VAL A 313 3.17 0.17 -12.38
CA VAL A 313 3.69 1.34 -13.07
C VAL A 313 3.24 1.34 -14.52
N TYR A 314 3.11 2.54 -15.07
CA TYR A 314 2.69 2.77 -16.43
C TYR A 314 3.87 3.35 -17.19
N VAL A 315 4.24 2.70 -18.29
CA VAL A 315 5.42 3.05 -19.09
C VAL A 315 5.09 3.03 -20.57
N SER A 316 5.91 3.71 -21.37
CA SER A 316 5.84 3.56 -22.82
C SER A 316 6.15 2.12 -23.23
N PRO A 317 5.58 1.58 -24.33
CA PRO A 317 5.87 0.22 -24.80
C PRO A 317 7.36 -0.04 -25.02
N SER A 318 8.13 0.99 -25.43
CA SER A 318 9.60 0.91 -25.59
C SER A 318 10.36 0.66 -24.30
N ASP A 319 9.79 0.99 -23.14
CA ASP A 319 10.47 0.93 -21.85
C ASP A 319 10.14 -0.35 -21.05
N ILE A 320 9.26 -1.22 -21.58
CA ILE A 320 8.80 -2.44 -20.89
C ILE A 320 9.98 -3.30 -20.43
N GLU A 321 10.86 -3.66 -21.38
CA GLU A 321 11.98 -4.57 -21.07
C GLU A 321 12.93 -3.95 -20.06
N ALA A 322 13.28 -2.67 -20.22
CA ALA A 322 14.13 -1.95 -19.27
C ALA A 322 13.50 -1.90 -17.87
N CYS A 323 12.18 -1.67 -17.79
CA CYS A 323 11.43 -1.66 -16.55
C CYS A 323 11.43 -3.03 -15.85
N LEU A 324 11.24 -4.12 -16.61
CA LEU A 324 11.30 -5.49 -16.07
C LEU A 324 12.71 -5.84 -15.56
N GLN A 325 13.76 -5.44 -16.29
CA GLN A 325 15.15 -5.64 -15.85
C GLN A 325 15.49 -4.80 -14.63
N ALA A 326 14.97 -3.57 -14.52
CA ALA A 326 15.11 -2.75 -13.32
C ALA A 326 14.52 -3.46 -12.09
N ALA A 327 13.31 -4.00 -12.19
CA ALA A 327 12.69 -4.78 -11.12
C ALA A 327 13.52 -6.02 -10.73
N LYS A 328 13.97 -6.79 -11.73
CA LYS A 328 14.80 -7.97 -11.52
C LYS A 328 16.12 -7.64 -10.81
N SER A 329 16.75 -6.53 -11.16
CA SER A 329 18.05 -6.11 -10.57
C SER A 329 17.96 -5.79 -9.08
N VAL A 330 16.78 -5.45 -8.57
CA VAL A 330 16.51 -5.18 -7.16
C VAL A 330 15.74 -6.34 -6.46
N GLY A 331 15.66 -7.51 -7.13
CA GLY A 331 15.05 -8.72 -6.56
C GLY A 331 13.52 -8.73 -6.52
N ILE A 332 12.85 -7.82 -7.24
CA ILE A 332 11.39 -7.76 -7.31
C ILE A 332 10.91 -8.45 -8.58
N LYS A 333 9.98 -9.40 -8.44
CA LYS A 333 9.31 -10.00 -9.59
C LYS A 333 8.36 -8.99 -10.21
N ALA A 334 8.44 -8.84 -11.54
CA ALA A 334 7.53 -7.99 -12.31
C ALA A 334 7.16 -8.65 -13.64
N TRP A 335 6.03 -8.25 -14.18
CA TRP A 335 5.54 -8.74 -15.48
C TRP A 335 4.70 -7.69 -16.19
N LEU A 336 4.60 -7.82 -17.50
CA LEU A 336 3.67 -7.03 -18.30
C LEU A 336 2.24 -7.51 -18.00
N GLY A 337 1.49 -6.73 -17.20
CA GLY A 337 0.12 -7.05 -16.82
C GLY A 337 -0.88 -6.76 -17.93
N GLY A 338 -0.66 -5.71 -18.73
CA GLY A 338 -1.58 -5.29 -19.75
C GLY A 338 -1.24 -3.92 -20.35
N ALA A 339 -2.27 -3.22 -20.83
CA ALA A 339 -2.12 -1.90 -21.42
C ALA A 339 -3.31 -0.99 -21.11
N VAL A 340 -3.06 0.29 -21.23
CA VAL A 340 -4.06 1.36 -21.16
C VAL A 340 -4.66 1.55 -22.55
N GLN A 341 -5.97 1.72 -22.64
CA GLN A 341 -6.67 1.99 -23.89
C GLN A 341 -7.63 3.15 -23.76
N LYS A 342 -7.70 3.99 -24.79
CA LYS A 342 -8.66 5.09 -24.83
C LYS A 342 -9.92 4.65 -25.56
N GLU A 343 -11.03 4.54 -24.82
CA GLU A 343 -12.36 4.17 -25.36
C GLU A 343 -13.36 5.31 -25.07
N GLY A 344 -13.22 6.40 -25.80
CA GLY A 344 -14.05 7.59 -25.57
C GLY A 344 -13.89 8.10 -24.15
N ASN A 345 -15.00 8.21 -23.41
CA ASN A 345 -15.05 8.61 -22.01
C ASN A 345 -15.21 7.45 -21.03
N ARG A 346 -15.07 6.22 -21.49
CA ARG A 346 -15.16 5.05 -20.61
C ARG A 346 -13.94 4.95 -19.70
N LYS A 347 -14.16 4.67 -18.41
CA LYS A 347 -13.13 4.45 -17.42
C LYS A 347 -13.42 3.15 -16.68
N ALA A 348 -12.55 2.17 -16.83
CA ALA A 348 -12.76 0.84 -16.27
C ALA A 348 -11.45 0.09 -16.07
N VAL A 349 -11.46 -0.92 -15.18
CA VAL A 349 -10.42 -1.95 -15.08
C VAL A 349 -11.02 -3.26 -15.57
N GLU A 350 -10.47 -3.84 -16.63
CA GLU A 350 -10.86 -5.13 -17.18
C GLU A 350 -9.78 -6.18 -16.89
N ILE A 351 -10.13 -7.22 -16.14
CA ILE A 351 -9.24 -8.35 -15.82
C ILE A 351 -9.68 -9.52 -16.72
N LEU A 352 -9.14 -9.54 -17.94
CA LEU A 352 -9.60 -10.45 -19.00
C LEU A 352 -9.52 -11.93 -18.62
N PRO A 353 -8.41 -12.44 -17.98
CA PRO A 353 -8.32 -13.85 -17.62
C PRO A 353 -9.42 -14.33 -16.66
N LEU A 354 -10.09 -13.40 -15.97
CA LEU A 354 -11.10 -13.70 -14.97
C LEU A 354 -12.52 -13.28 -15.38
N GLY A 355 -12.67 -12.56 -16.49
CA GLY A 355 -13.93 -11.99 -16.91
C GLY A 355 -14.50 -10.94 -15.93
N ILE A 356 -13.61 -10.25 -15.19
CA ILE A 356 -14.01 -9.24 -14.19
C ILE A 356 -13.81 -7.85 -14.79
N THR A 357 -14.84 -7.01 -14.64
CA THR A 357 -14.80 -5.60 -15.01
C THR A 357 -15.23 -4.73 -13.83
N PHE A 358 -14.45 -3.71 -13.50
CA PHE A 358 -14.78 -2.65 -12.56
C PHE A 358 -14.95 -1.36 -13.35
N GLU A 359 -16.16 -0.81 -13.37
CA GLU A 359 -16.45 0.49 -13.96
C GLU A 359 -16.12 1.63 -12.97
N GLU A 360 -16.09 2.88 -13.45
CA GLU A 360 -15.66 4.07 -12.71
C GLU A 360 -16.39 4.28 -11.38
N ASP A 361 -17.69 4.00 -11.34
CA ASP A 361 -18.54 4.16 -10.16
C ASP A 361 -18.11 3.31 -8.96
N THR A 362 -17.28 2.29 -9.20
CA THR A 362 -16.75 1.40 -8.15
C THR A 362 -15.54 2.01 -7.39
N LEU A 363 -15.03 3.18 -7.81
CA LEU A 363 -13.93 3.90 -7.15
C LEU A 363 -14.26 5.39 -7.07
N GLN A 364 -14.91 5.82 -5.99
CA GLN A 364 -15.45 7.19 -5.83
C GLN A 364 -14.45 8.20 -5.23
N VAL A 365 -13.27 7.77 -4.79
CA VAL A 365 -12.25 8.63 -4.16
C VAL A 365 -10.94 8.53 -4.90
N ARG A 366 -10.42 9.71 -5.23
CA ARG A 366 -9.09 9.90 -5.79
C ARG A 366 -8.05 10.04 -4.69
#